data_0dd875abfcea084db22bc865db973e47
#
_entry.id   0dd875abfcea084db22bc865db973e47
#
_cell.length_a   1.000
_cell.length_b   1.000
_cell.length_c   1.000
_cell.angle_alpha   90.00
_cell.angle_beta   90.00
_cell.angle_gamma   90.00
#
_symmetry.space_group_name_H-M   'P 1'
#
loop_
_entity.id
_entity.type
_entity.pdbx_description
1 polymer ?
#
loop_
_entity_poly.entity_id
_entity_poly.type
_entity_poly.pdbx_seq_one_letter_code
_entity_poly.pdbx_strand_id
1 'polypeptide(L)'
;MTSSNTESDTVEMPGDLSFADLQIHPAVLQAVADVGYESPSPIQAATIPAMLAGSDVVGLAQTGTGKTAAFAIPILSKIDTASRTTQALVLAPTRELALQVAEAFSRYGAHLPVNVLPIYGGSPYGPQMAGLKRGAQVVVGTPGR
;
A
#
# COMPACT_ATOMS: atom_id res chain seq x y z
N MET A 1 15.97 -5.40 42.72
CA MET A 1 15.18 -6.21 41.76
C MET A 1 14.14 -5.31 41.13
N THR A 2 14.45 -4.79 39.98
CA THR A 2 13.49 -4.02 39.16
C THR A 2 12.89 -5.00 38.16
N SER A 3 11.68 -5.44 38.39
CA SER A 3 10.91 -6.14 37.38
C SER A 3 10.43 -5.11 36.35
N SER A 4 11.04 -5.13 35.16
CA SER A 4 10.53 -4.40 34.02
C SER A 4 9.30 -5.14 33.52
N ASN A 5 8.12 -4.67 33.90
CA ASN A 5 6.88 -5.03 33.22
C ASN A 5 6.92 -4.38 31.86
N THR A 6 7.24 -5.17 30.85
CA THR A 6 6.87 -4.85 29.48
C THR A 6 5.37 -5.13 29.38
N GLU A 7 4.57 -4.13 29.70
CA GLU A 7 3.17 -4.14 29.28
C GLU A 7 3.18 -4.08 27.75
N SER A 8 2.89 -5.23 27.15
CA SER A 8 2.46 -5.27 25.77
C SER A 8 1.11 -4.56 25.74
N ASP A 9 1.10 -3.31 25.29
CA ASP A 9 -0.12 -2.63 24.90
C ASP A 9 -0.78 -3.41 23.76
N THR A 10 -1.58 -4.39 24.14
CA THR A 10 -2.58 -4.95 23.25
C THR A 10 -3.65 -3.89 23.10
N VAL A 11 -3.54 -3.11 22.03
CA VAL A 11 -4.62 -2.22 21.62
C VAL A 11 -5.81 -3.11 21.31
N GLU A 12 -6.77 -3.17 22.22
CA GLU A 12 -8.06 -3.78 21.94
C GLU A 12 -8.72 -2.95 20.84
N MET A 13 -8.82 -3.55 19.66
CA MET A 13 -9.51 -2.94 18.53
C MET A 13 -11.02 -2.94 18.83
N PRO A 14 -11.74 -1.82 18.60
CA PRO A 14 -13.20 -1.81 18.66
C PRO A 14 -13.73 -2.88 17.70
N GLY A 15 -14.62 -3.75 18.16
CA GLY A 15 -15.12 -4.90 17.44
C GLY A 15 -15.90 -4.62 16.15
N ASP A 16 -16.15 -3.33 15.81
CA ASP A 16 -16.96 -2.91 14.67
C ASP A 16 -16.26 -1.88 13.77
N LEU A 17 -14.91 -1.87 13.73
CA LEU A 17 -14.18 -0.93 12.86
C LEU A 17 -14.36 -1.32 11.40
N SER A 18 -14.85 -0.39 10.57
CA SER A 18 -14.95 -0.55 9.11
C SER A 18 -13.86 0.26 8.40
N PHE A 19 -13.61 -0.06 7.12
CA PHE A 19 -12.71 0.76 6.30
C PHE A 19 -13.21 2.20 6.14
N ALA A 20 -14.51 2.42 6.16
CA ALA A 20 -15.10 3.75 6.09
C ALA A 20 -14.70 4.65 7.27
N ASP A 21 -14.35 4.07 8.41
CA ASP A 21 -13.93 4.80 9.62
C ASP A 21 -12.47 5.28 9.55
N LEU A 22 -11.69 4.84 8.56
CA LEU A 22 -10.25 5.08 8.46
C LEU A 22 -9.86 6.33 7.65
N GLN A 23 -10.82 7.13 7.18
CA GLN A 23 -10.58 8.33 6.37
C GLN A 23 -9.84 8.06 5.06
N ILE A 24 -10.12 6.93 4.44
CA ILE A 24 -9.59 6.53 3.13
C ILE A 24 -10.25 7.37 2.04
N HIS A 25 -9.49 7.71 0.99
CA HIS A 25 -10.05 8.38 -0.17
C HIS A 25 -11.29 7.63 -0.71
N PRO A 26 -12.39 8.31 -1.04
CA PRO A 26 -13.63 7.64 -1.45
C PRO A 26 -13.48 6.67 -2.62
N ALA A 27 -12.65 7.00 -3.62
CA ALA A 27 -12.40 6.12 -4.75
C ALA A 27 -11.63 4.85 -4.37
N VAL A 28 -10.73 4.94 -3.40
CA VAL A 28 -10.01 3.78 -2.86
C VAL A 28 -10.94 2.94 -1.99
N LEU A 29 -11.78 3.57 -1.18
CA LEU A 29 -12.78 2.89 -0.37
C LEU A 29 -13.75 2.08 -1.26
N GLN A 30 -14.17 2.63 -2.40
CA GLN A 30 -15.01 1.91 -3.35
C GLN A 30 -14.29 0.67 -3.92
N ALA A 31 -13.03 0.79 -4.28
CA ALA A 31 -12.23 -0.33 -4.77
C ALA A 31 -12.06 -1.43 -3.71
N VAL A 32 -11.87 -1.05 -2.45
CA VAL A 32 -11.80 -2.00 -1.32
C VAL A 32 -13.12 -2.76 -1.16
N ALA A 33 -14.24 -2.07 -1.28
CA ALA A 33 -15.57 -2.70 -1.26
C ALA A 33 -15.77 -3.65 -2.43
N ASP A 34 -15.33 -3.29 -3.63
CA ASP A 34 -15.44 -4.11 -4.84
C ASP A 34 -14.65 -5.43 -4.71
N VAL A 35 -13.54 -5.42 -3.97
CA VAL A 35 -12.75 -6.63 -3.68
C VAL A 35 -13.44 -7.52 -2.63
N GLY A 36 -14.44 -7.00 -1.93
CA GLY A 36 -15.20 -7.73 -0.92
C GLY A 36 -14.64 -7.62 0.51
N TYR A 37 -13.77 -6.67 0.76
CA TYR A 37 -13.28 -6.39 2.12
C TYR A 37 -14.31 -5.55 2.89
N GLU A 38 -14.79 -6.06 4.01
CA GLU A 38 -15.77 -5.37 4.85
C GLU A 38 -15.10 -4.65 6.03
N SER A 39 -14.18 -5.32 6.68
CA SER A 39 -13.48 -4.78 7.85
C SER A 39 -11.97 -4.94 7.72
N PRO A 40 -11.18 -3.99 8.24
CA PRO A 40 -9.74 -4.08 8.19
C PRO A 40 -9.20 -5.19 9.10
N SER A 41 -8.14 -5.85 8.65
CA SER A 41 -7.35 -6.73 9.50
C SER A 41 -6.60 -5.92 10.57
N PRO A 42 -6.07 -6.53 11.63
CA PRO A 42 -5.33 -5.81 12.67
C PRO A 42 -4.15 -4.99 12.13
N ILE A 43 -3.37 -5.53 11.17
CA ILE A 43 -2.26 -4.80 10.56
C ILE A 43 -2.74 -3.60 9.73
N GLN A 44 -3.85 -3.74 9.02
CA GLN A 44 -4.45 -2.66 8.26
C GLN A 44 -4.98 -1.54 9.17
N ALA A 45 -5.71 -1.90 10.20
CA ALA A 45 -6.28 -0.95 11.14
C ALA A 45 -5.22 -0.15 11.91
N ALA A 46 -4.09 -0.77 12.22
CA ALA A 46 -2.97 -0.11 12.88
C ALA A 46 -2.14 0.77 11.93
N THR A 47 -1.92 0.32 10.70
CA THR A 47 -1.01 0.95 9.74
C THR A 47 -1.64 2.09 8.95
N ILE A 48 -2.87 1.91 8.47
CA ILE A 48 -3.52 2.87 7.57
C ILE A 48 -3.65 4.26 8.22
N PRO A 49 -4.17 4.42 9.45
CA PRO A 49 -4.28 5.73 10.07
C PRO A 49 -2.92 6.40 10.28
N ALA A 50 -1.90 5.66 10.70
CA ALA A 50 -0.56 6.18 10.94
C ALA A 50 0.08 6.69 9.64
N MET A 51 -0.04 5.96 8.55
CA MET A 51 0.50 6.37 7.26
C MET A 51 -0.29 7.55 6.66
N LEU A 52 -1.60 7.60 6.83
CA LEU A 52 -2.42 8.75 6.41
C LEU A 52 -2.03 10.02 7.18
N ALA A 53 -1.64 9.89 8.43
CA ALA A 53 -1.12 10.99 9.24
C ALA A 53 0.31 11.42 8.89
N GLY A 54 0.99 10.68 8.01
CA GLY A 54 2.37 10.97 7.57
C GLY A 54 3.47 10.37 8.45
N SER A 55 3.12 9.43 9.34
CA SER A 55 4.10 8.75 10.19
C SER A 55 4.85 7.66 9.43
N ASP A 56 6.12 7.46 9.79
CA ASP A 56 6.86 6.28 9.37
C ASP A 56 6.37 5.06 10.15
N VAL A 57 6.26 3.92 9.48
CA VAL A 57 5.69 2.71 10.05
C VAL A 57 6.59 1.51 9.77
N VAL A 58 6.82 0.69 10.78
CA VAL A 58 7.38 -0.66 10.64
C VAL A 58 6.28 -1.65 11.01
N GLY A 59 5.79 -2.39 10.05
CA GLY A 59 4.73 -3.38 10.24
C GLY A 59 5.26 -4.80 10.16
N LEU A 60 5.02 -5.60 11.18
CA LEU A 60 5.35 -7.01 11.24
C LEU A 60 4.06 -7.81 11.29
N ALA A 61 3.84 -8.65 10.29
CA ALA A 61 2.67 -9.51 10.21
C ALA A 61 3.00 -10.77 9.42
N GLN A 62 2.26 -11.83 9.68
CA GLN A 62 2.39 -13.10 8.95
C GLN A 62 1.86 -12.95 7.52
N THR A 63 2.28 -13.86 6.63
CA THR A 63 1.75 -13.97 5.27
C THR A 63 0.24 -14.18 5.28
N GLY A 64 -0.48 -13.51 4.35
CA GLY A 64 -1.94 -13.65 4.25
C GLY A 64 -2.74 -12.76 5.19
N THR A 65 -2.11 -11.81 5.89
CA THR A 65 -2.78 -10.88 6.82
C THR A 65 -3.17 -9.54 6.18
N GLY A 66 -3.04 -9.39 4.87
CA GLY A 66 -3.38 -8.16 4.16
C GLY A 66 -2.33 -7.06 4.24
N LYS A 67 -1.04 -7.42 4.36
CA LYS A 67 0.05 -6.43 4.46
C LYS A 67 0.13 -5.50 3.26
N THR A 68 -0.06 -6.02 2.05
CA THR A 68 -0.01 -5.18 0.84
C THR A 68 -1.07 -4.10 0.87
N ALA A 69 -2.30 -4.44 1.21
CA ALA A 69 -3.38 -3.46 1.37
C ALA A 69 -3.07 -2.43 2.48
N ALA A 70 -2.41 -2.86 3.56
CA ALA A 70 -2.07 -2.00 4.68
C ALA A 70 -1.20 -0.80 4.28
N PHE A 71 -0.34 -0.93 3.28
CA PHE A 71 0.44 0.21 2.76
C PHE A 71 -0.09 0.76 1.43
N ALA A 72 -0.68 -0.06 0.56
CA ALA A 72 -1.22 0.39 -0.71
C ALA A 72 -2.40 1.36 -0.55
N ILE A 73 -3.31 1.06 0.35
CA ILE A 73 -4.51 1.87 0.60
C ILE A 73 -4.14 3.30 1.04
N PRO A 74 -3.29 3.52 2.06
CA PRO A 74 -2.93 4.88 2.46
C PRO A 74 -2.09 5.60 1.41
N ILE A 75 -1.20 4.93 0.71
CA ILE A 75 -0.41 5.54 -0.37
C ILE A 75 -1.34 6.05 -1.46
N LEU A 76 -2.24 5.23 -1.98
CA LEU A 76 -3.20 5.61 -3.01
C LEU A 76 -4.14 6.73 -2.55
N SER A 77 -4.51 6.74 -1.30
CA SER A 77 -5.39 7.78 -0.73
C SER A 77 -4.72 9.16 -0.69
N LYS A 78 -3.38 9.23 -0.71
CA LYS A 78 -2.60 10.46 -0.67
C LYS A 78 -2.01 10.87 -2.03
N ILE A 79 -2.13 10.07 -3.06
CA ILE A 79 -1.62 10.37 -4.41
C ILE A 79 -2.35 11.58 -4.99
N ASP A 80 -1.58 12.54 -5.49
CA ASP A 80 -2.09 13.61 -6.34
C ASP A 80 -2.18 13.12 -7.79
N THR A 81 -3.39 12.78 -8.22
CA THR A 81 -3.63 12.25 -9.56
C THR A 81 -3.55 13.31 -10.66
N ALA A 82 -3.54 14.60 -10.33
CA ALA A 82 -3.32 15.68 -11.28
C ALA A 82 -1.85 15.80 -11.70
N SER A 83 -0.93 15.29 -10.89
CA SER A 83 0.50 15.25 -11.17
C SER A 83 0.90 13.91 -11.76
N ARG A 84 1.73 13.91 -12.80
CA ARG A 84 2.31 12.71 -13.40
C ARG A 84 3.66 12.32 -12.80
N THR A 85 4.15 13.06 -11.82
CA THR A 85 5.40 12.74 -11.15
C THR A 85 5.26 11.50 -10.29
N THR A 86 6.34 10.75 -10.14
CA THR A 86 6.38 9.61 -9.23
C THR A 86 6.35 10.09 -7.80
N GLN A 87 5.39 9.60 -7.03
CA GLN A 87 5.12 10.03 -5.66
C GLN A 87 5.35 8.91 -4.65
N ALA A 88 5.34 7.66 -5.08
CA ALA A 88 5.61 6.52 -4.24
C ALA A 88 6.54 5.53 -4.95
N LEU A 89 7.52 5.03 -4.21
CA LEU A 89 8.39 3.95 -4.62
C LEU A 89 8.23 2.79 -3.65
N VAL A 90 7.88 1.63 -4.18
CA VAL A 90 7.76 0.38 -3.43
C VAL A 90 8.85 -0.57 -3.89
N LEU A 91 9.62 -1.11 -2.97
CA LEU A 91 10.66 -2.08 -3.27
C LEU A 91 10.22 -3.49 -2.87
N ALA A 92 10.39 -4.43 -3.78
CA ALA A 92 10.12 -5.84 -3.58
C ALA A 92 11.36 -6.67 -3.93
N PRO A 93 11.67 -7.74 -3.20
CA PRO A 93 12.93 -8.47 -3.38
C PRO A 93 12.97 -9.30 -4.67
N THR A 94 11.82 -9.68 -5.22
CA THR A 94 11.73 -10.52 -6.41
C THR A 94 10.81 -9.90 -7.47
N ARG A 95 11.02 -10.30 -8.74
CA ARG A 95 10.16 -9.92 -9.86
C ARG A 95 8.71 -10.32 -9.60
N GLU A 96 8.48 -11.56 -9.16
CA GLU A 96 7.13 -12.08 -8.91
C GLU A 96 6.40 -11.26 -7.86
N LEU A 97 7.08 -10.91 -6.77
CA LEU A 97 6.47 -10.08 -5.71
C LEU A 97 6.23 -8.66 -6.21
N ALA A 98 7.15 -8.07 -6.98
CA ALA A 98 6.95 -6.75 -7.58
C ALA A 98 5.71 -6.70 -8.47
N LEU A 99 5.48 -7.73 -9.28
CA LEU A 99 4.30 -7.84 -10.14
C LEU A 99 3.00 -8.01 -9.32
N GLN A 100 3.03 -8.83 -8.27
CA GLN A 100 1.89 -9.00 -7.37
C GLN A 100 1.52 -7.69 -6.64
N VAL A 101 2.51 -6.98 -6.16
CA VAL A 101 2.32 -5.68 -5.49
C VAL A 101 1.78 -4.65 -6.46
N ALA A 102 2.34 -4.55 -7.67
CA ALA A 102 1.85 -3.64 -8.70
C ALA A 102 0.40 -3.94 -9.08
N GLU A 103 0.03 -5.21 -9.21
CA GLU A 103 -1.35 -5.64 -9.46
C GLU A 103 -2.28 -5.22 -8.32
N ALA A 104 -1.86 -5.39 -7.08
CA ALA A 104 -2.65 -4.96 -5.92
C ALA A 104 -2.87 -3.44 -5.91
N PHE A 105 -1.83 -2.64 -6.19
CA PHE A 105 -1.98 -1.18 -6.34
C PHE A 105 -2.95 -0.82 -7.45
N SER A 106 -2.91 -1.49 -8.58
CA SER A 106 -3.84 -1.26 -9.68
C SER A 106 -5.28 -1.63 -9.31
N ARG A 107 -5.45 -2.68 -8.52
CA ARG A 107 -6.77 -3.11 -8.04
C ARG A 107 -7.38 -2.12 -7.06
N TYR A 108 -6.62 -1.69 -6.05
CA TYR A 108 -7.10 -0.70 -5.07
C TYR A 108 -7.20 0.71 -5.66
N GLY A 109 -6.45 1.00 -6.71
CA GLY A 109 -6.51 2.25 -7.46
C GLY A 109 -7.43 2.24 -8.67
N ALA A 110 -8.30 1.24 -8.82
CA ALA A 110 -9.12 1.04 -10.03
C ALA A 110 -10.04 2.23 -10.35
N HIS A 111 -10.46 3.00 -9.36
CA HIS A 111 -11.32 4.18 -9.52
C HIS A 111 -10.54 5.49 -9.48
N LEU A 112 -9.22 5.45 -9.50
CA LEU A 112 -8.34 6.61 -9.60
C LEU A 112 -7.63 6.63 -10.96
N PRO A 113 -7.39 7.83 -11.55
CA PRO A 113 -6.56 7.96 -12.74
C PRO A 113 -5.08 7.87 -12.38
N VAL A 114 -4.65 6.74 -11.82
CA VAL A 114 -3.29 6.47 -11.35
C VAL A 114 -2.62 5.46 -12.26
N ASN A 115 -1.36 5.72 -12.59
CA ASN A 115 -0.49 4.79 -13.29
C ASN A 115 0.46 4.12 -12.31
N VAL A 116 0.45 2.79 -12.30
CA VAL A 116 1.34 1.95 -11.50
C VAL A 116 2.30 1.25 -12.45
N LEU A 117 3.60 1.43 -12.24
CA LEU A 117 4.62 0.90 -13.12
C LEU A 117 5.51 -0.07 -12.36
N PRO A 118 5.52 -1.37 -12.74
CA PRO A 118 6.51 -2.31 -12.22
C PRO A 118 7.83 -2.17 -12.99
N ILE A 119 8.95 -2.14 -12.25
CA ILE A 119 10.31 -2.07 -12.80
C ILE A 119 11.14 -3.20 -12.19
N TYR A 120 11.68 -4.09 -13.03
CA TYR A 120 12.42 -5.27 -12.57
C TYR A 120 13.50 -5.68 -13.56
N GLY A 121 14.51 -6.40 -13.07
CA GLY A 121 15.58 -6.96 -13.88
C GLY A 121 15.10 -8.13 -14.76
N GLY A 122 15.85 -8.43 -15.81
CA GLY A 122 15.53 -9.51 -16.75
C GLY A 122 14.50 -9.12 -17.81
N SER A 123 14.11 -7.85 -17.88
CA SER A 123 13.22 -7.29 -18.88
C SER A 123 13.90 -6.13 -19.61
N PRO A 124 13.58 -5.85 -20.89
CA PRO A 124 14.18 -4.75 -21.62
C PRO A 124 13.97 -3.39 -20.94
N TYR A 125 14.98 -2.52 -21.02
CA TYR A 125 14.89 -1.15 -20.49
C TYR A 125 13.87 -0.27 -21.23
N GLY A 126 13.73 -0.44 -22.56
CA GLY A 126 12.94 0.45 -23.40
C GLY A 126 11.50 0.66 -22.89
N PRO A 127 10.71 -0.41 -22.69
CA PRO A 127 9.35 -0.28 -22.18
C PRO A 127 9.26 0.35 -20.78
N GLN A 128 10.23 0.07 -19.90
CA GLN A 128 10.29 0.65 -18.56
C GLN A 128 10.62 2.14 -18.61
N MET A 129 11.57 2.53 -19.44
CA MET A 129 11.90 3.95 -19.67
C MET A 129 10.72 4.71 -20.29
N ALA A 130 10.02 4.11 -21.24
CA ALA A 130 8.84 4.70 -21.86
C ALA A 130 7.71 4.89 -20.83
N GLY A 131 7.50 3.93 -19.95
CA GLY A 131 6.54 4.04 -18.85
C GLY A 131 6.86 5.17 -17.88
N LEU A 132 8.12 5.35 -17.52
CA LEU A 132 8.57 6.45 -16.68
C LEU A 132 8.35 7.82 -17.36
N LYS A 133 8.63 7.91 -18.66
CA LYS A 133 8.40 9.15 -19.43
C LYS A 133 6.93 9.52 -19.55
N ARG A 134 6.03 8.54 -19.67
CA ARG A 134 4.57 8.79 -19.66
C ARG A 134 4.08 9.27 -18.30
N GLY A 135 4.81 8.98 -17.25
CA GLY A 135 4.48 9.29 -15.88
C GLY A 135 3.76 8.16 -15.16
N ALA A 136 4.27 7.82 -14.00
CA ALA A 136 3.68 6.86 -13.09
C ALA A 136 3.78 7.39 -11.67
N GLN A 137 2.65 7.58 -11.02
CA GLN A 137 2.62 8.07 -9.64
C GLN A 137 3.18 7.03 -8.67
N VAL A 138 3.02 5.74 -8.99
CA VAL A 138 3.53 4.64 -8.18
C VAL A 138 4.48 3.78 -9.03
N VAL A 139 5.69 3.60 -8.53
CA VAL A 139 6.67 2.67 -9.11
C VAL A 139 6.91 1.54 -8.13
N VAL A 140 6.80 0.32 -8.60
CA VAL A 140 7.09 -0.89 -7.83
C VAL A 140 8.30 -1.58 -8.45
N GLY A 141 9.42 -1.60 -7.75
CA GLY A 141 10.67 -2.05 -8.31
C GLY A 141 11.39 -3.12 -7.51
N THR A 142 12.26 -3.85 -8.20
CA THR A 142 13.27 -4.68 -7.55
C THR A 142 14.54 -3.87 -7.35
N PRO A 143 15.30 -4.05 -6.24
CA PRO A 143 16.43 -3.19 -5.91
C PRO A 143 17.57 -3.21 -6.94
N GLY A 144 17.72 -4.30 -7.72
CA GLY A 144 18.76 -4.43 -8.73
C GLY A 144 18.54 -3.60 -10.00
N ARG A 145 17.36 -3.16 -10.24
CA ARG A 145 16.98 -2.37 -11.42
C ARG A 145 16.74 -0.92 -11.06
#